data_157ec4e0ee8873e2d3cbf039afbc0ed7
#
_entry.id   157ec4e0ee8873e2d3cbf039afbc0ed7
#
_cell.length_a   1.000
_cell.length_b   1.000
_cell.length_c   1.000
_cell.angle_alpha   90.00
_cell.angle_beta   90.00
_cell.angle_gamma   90.00
#
_symmetry.space_group_name_H-M   'P 1'
#
loop_
_entity.id
_entity.type
_entity.pdbx_description
1 polymer ?
#
loop_
_entity_poly.entity_id
_entity_poly.type
_entity_poly.pdbx_seq_one_letter_code
_entity_poly.pdbx_strand_id
1 'polypeptide(L)'
;QMFQAVEIDGKAYWDGGFSGNPTISPLVRECSANDTILVQINPVKRRRTPTTASAIASRVNEISFNAPLLKELQMIALLQQVADLGHCEGQLWARMRMHRIESDYLNELDYASKMNAEWAALTALRDEGIKAADTFLAEKGHHLGKRASLDLSALLEGM
;
A
#
# COMPACT_ATOMS: atom_id res chain seq x y z
N GLN A 1 6.57 -8.01 -15.98
CA GLN A 1 7.86 -8.65 -16.19
C GLN A 1 7.82 -9.97 -15.42
N MET A 2 7.96 -11.07 -16.12
CA MET A 2 8.00 -12.38 -15.47
C MET A 2 9.48 -12.76 -15.27
N PHE A 3 9.90 -12.81 -14.02
CA PHE A 3 11.19 -13.37 -13.65
C PHE A 3 11.08 -14.89 -13.51
N GLN A 4 12.14 -15.59 -13.83
CA GLN A 4 12.22 -17.01 -13.55
C GLN A 4 12.30 -17.25 -12.04
N ALA A 5 11.81 -18.41 -11.60
CA ALA A 5 11.99 -18.83 -10.22
C ALA A 5 13.47 -18.93 -9.88
N VAL A 6 13.81 -18.57 -8.65
CA VAL A 6 15.14 -18.84 -8.07
C VAL A 6 15.06 -20.14 -7.29
N GLU A 7 15.90 -21.11 -7.62
CA GLU A 7 15.95 -22.37 -6.90
C GLU A 7 16.94 -22.30 -5.73
N ILE A 8 16.47 -22.64 -4.54
CA ILE A 8 17.28 -22.70 -3.32
C ILE A 8 16.98 -24.04 -2.65
N ASP A 9 18.00 -24.88 -2.46
CA ASP A 9 17.86 -26.21 -1.84
C ASP A 9 16.76 -27.08 -2.49
N GLY A 10 16.67 -27.07 -3.82
CA GLY A 10 15.70 -27.85 -4.60
C GLY A 10 14.28 -27.31 -4.54
N LYS A 11 14.06 -26.11 -4.01
CA LYS A 11 12.74 -25.44 -3.93
C LYS A 11 12.75 -24.19 -4.78
N ALA A 12 11.67 -24.00 -5.55
CA ALA A 12 11.50 -22.83 -6.40
C ALA A 12 10.85 -21.67 -5.61
N TYR A 13 11.46 -20.50 -5.69
CA TYR A 13 11.01 -19.26 -5.06
C TYR A 13 10.73 -18.18 -6.09
N TRP A 14 9.66 -17.43 -5.84
CA TRP A 14 9.31 -16.22 -6.59
C TRP A 14 9.23 -15.01 -5.65
N ASP A 15 9.05 -13.83 -6.25
CA ASP A 15 8.83 -12.58 -5.53
C ASP A 15 7.61 -12.69 -4.59
N GLY A 16 7.84 -12.46 -3.29
CA GLY A 16 6.80 -12.46 -2.27
C GLY A 16 5.72 -11.39 -2.50
N GLY A 17 5.98 -10.38 -3.32
CA GLY A 17 5.02 -9.35 -3.71
C GLY A 17 3.76 -9.88 -4.39
N PHE A 18 3.79 -11.11 -4.94
CA PHE A 18 2.59 -11.76 -5.47
C PHE A 18 1.62 -12.24 -4.39
N SER A 19 2.10 -12.49 -3.18
CA SER A 19 1.28 -12.98 -2.07
C SER A 19 1.02 -11.92 -1.00
N GLY A 20 1.90 -10.94 -0.84
CA GLY A 20 1.76 -9.86 0.13
C GLY A 20 2.58 -8.64 -0.27
N ASN A 21 1.91 -7.49 -0.51
CA ASN A 21 2.58 -6.25 -0.88
C ASN A 21 1.77 -5.01 -0.43
N PRO A 22 2.04 -4.51 0.77
CA PRO A 22 2.81 -5.13 1.86
C PRO A 22 2.00 -6.13 2.67
N THR A 23 2.69 -6.93 3.48
CA THR A 23 2.09 -7.67 4.60
C THR A 23 2.24 -6.82 5.86
N ILE A 24 1.15 -6.36 6.43
CA ILE A 24 1.13 -5.39 7.54
C ILE A 24 1.02 -6.09 8.90
N SER A 25 0.30 -7.20 8.96
CA SER A 25 0.03 -7.94 10.20
C SER A 25 1.26 -8.23 11.07
N PRO A 26 2.44 -8.63 10.53
CA PRO A 26 3.64 -8.83 11.35
C PRO A 26 4.11 -7.55 12.05
N LEU A 27 3.95 -6.39 11.41
CA LEU A 27 4.35 -5.11 12.01
C LEU A 27 3.53 -4.81 13.26
N VAL A 28 2.24 -5.14 13.24
CA VAL A 28 1.36 -4.92 14.40
C VAL A 28 1.78 -5.76 15.59
N ARG A 29 2.27 -6.98 15.36
CA ARG A 29 2.64 -7.94 16.41
C ARG A 29 4.05 -7.72 16.93
N GLU A 30 4.99 -7.43 16.04
CA GLU A 30 6.42 -7.44 16.34
C GLU A 30 6.98 -6.03 16.63
N CYS A 31 6.26 -4.95 16.25
CA CYS A 31 6.72 -3.59 16.46
C CYS A 31 6.04 -2.95 17.68
N SER A 32 6.79 -2.15 18.41
CA SER A 32 6.26 -1.34 19.51
C SER A 32 5.54 -0.07 19.05
N ALA A 33 5.72 0.32 17.78
CA ALA A 33 5.07 1.50 17.19
C ALA A 33 3.59 1.22 16.90
N ASN A 34 2.72 2.14 17.31
CA ASN A 34 1.30 2.06 17.01
C ASN A 34 0.92 2.77 15.69
N ASP A 35 1.79 3.62 15.16
CA ASP A 35 1.57 4.31 13.88
C ASP A 35 2.24 3.54 12.75
N THR A 36 1.49 3.29 11.68
CA THR A 36 1.99 2.69 10.44
C THR A 36 1.69 3.63 9.28
N ILE A 37 2.75 4.05 8.58
CA ILE A 37 2.63 4.90 7.39
C ILE A 37 2.78 4.03 6.15
N LEU A 38 1.71 3.94 5.36
CA LEU A 38 1.70 3.29 4.05
C LEU A 38 2.13 4.30 3.00
N VAL A 39 3.25 4.04 2.31
CA VAL A 39 3.63 4.79 1.10
C VAL A 39 3.08 4.02 -0.10
N GLN A 40 2.01 4.53 -0.69
CA GLN A 40 1.30 3.86 -1.78
C GLN A 40 1.81 4.32 -3.13
N ILE A 41 2.46 3.42 -3.86
CA ILE A 41 3.05 3.70 -5.18
C ILE A 41 2.19 3.18 -6.35
N ASN A 42 1.25 2.28 -6.11
CA ASN A 42 0.32 1.80 -7.13
C ASN A 42 -1.08 2.40 -6.90
N PRO A 43 -1.65 3.11 -7.87
CA PRO A 43 -2.98 3.70 -7.69
C PRO A 43 -4.04 2.60 -7.59
N VAL A 44 -4.92 2.70 -6.58
CA VAL A 44 -6.07 1.80 -6.43
C VAL A 44 -7.15 2.15 -7.45
N LYS A 45 -7.37 3.43 -7.67
CA LYS A 45 -8.38 3.94 -8.62
C LYS A 45 -7.71 4.60 -9.81
N ARG A 46 -8.27 4.43 -10.99
CA ARG A 46 -7.86 5.14 -12.22
C ARG A 46 -9.00 6.05 -12.68
N ARG A 47 -8.64 7.25 -13.14
CA ARG A 47 -9.61 8.24 -13.64
C ARG A 47 -10.24 7.82 -14.96
N ARG A 48 -9.51 7.08 -15.80
CA ARG A 48 -9.95 6.65 -17.13
C ARG A 48 -9.98 5.13 -17.23
N THR A 49 -11.00 4.61 -17.90
CA THR A 49 -11.08 3.18 -18.24
C THR A 49 -10.09 2.87 -19.35
N PRO A 50 -9.20 1.87 -19.20
CA PRO A 50 -8.25 1.49 -20.23
C PRO A 50 -8.98 0.82 -21.39
N THR A 51 -8.59 1.17 -22.63
CA THR A 51 -9.22 0.65 -23.87
C THR A 51 -8.23 -0.07 -24.78
N THR A 52 -6.93 0.11 -24.59
CA THR A 52 -5.89 -0.61 -25.36
C THR A 52 -5.43 -1.86 -24.62
N ALA A 53 -4.97 -2.88 -25.35
CA ALA A 53 -4.48 -4.13 -24.75
C ALA A 53 -3.36 -3.89 -23.73
N SER A 54 -2.41 -2.99 -24.01
CA SER A 54 -1.32 -2.63 -23.09
C SER A 54 -1.86 -1.96 -21.83
N ALA A 55 -2.77 -0.99 -21.95
CA ALA A 55 -3.36 -0.31 -20.81
C ALA A 55 -4.24 -1.24 -19.95
N ILE A 56 -4.96 -2.18 -20.59
CA ILE A 56 -5.74 -3.22 -19.90
C ILE A 56 -4.81 -4.14 -19.12
N ALA A 57 -3.73 -4.63 -19.73
CA ALA A 57 -2.74 -5.48 -19.05
C ALA A 57 -2.10 -4.76 -17.86
N SER A 58 -1.74 -3.48 -18.04
CA SER A 58 -1.23 -2.64 -16.95
C SER A 58 -2.22 -2.52 -15.80
N ARG A 59 -3.51 -2.31 -16.11
CA ARG A 59 -4.55 -2.21 -15.10
C ARG A 59 -4.79 -3.53 -14.36
N VAL A 60 -4.78 -4.65 -15.05
CA VAL A 60 -4.88 -5.99 -14.43
C VAL A 60 -3.73 -6.20 -13.45
N ASN A 61 -2.50 -5.85 -13.82
CA ASN A 61 -1.35 -5.95 -12.92
C ASN A 61 -1.52 -5.05 -11.69
N GLU A 62 -1.98 -3.80 -11.85
CA GLU A 62 -2.25 -2.90 -10.71
C GLU A 62 -3.31 -3.47 -9.76
N ILE A 63 -4.39 -4.00 -10.29
CA ILE A 63 -5.45 -4.63 -9.49
C ILE A 63 -4.89 -5.83 -8.72
N SER A 64 -4.13 -6.70 -9.40
CA SER A 64 -3.53 -7.88 -8.78
C SER A 64 -2.54 -7.53 -7.66
N PHE A 65 -1.71 -6.51 -7.87
CA PHE A 65 -0.75 -6.06 -6.84
C PHE A 65 -1.40 -5.28 -5.69
N ASN A 66 -2.52 -4.60 -5.93
CA ASN A 66 -3.24 -3.89 -4.87
C ASN A 66 -4.18 -4.82 -4.08
N ALA A 67 -4.58 -5.96 -4.63
CA ALA A 67 -5.53 -6.85 -3.97
C ALA A 67 -5.06 -7.35 -2.58
N PRO A 68 -3.80 -7.79 -2.39
CA PRO A 68 -3.30 -8.15 -1.06
C PRO A 68 -3.34 -6.97 -0.08
N LEU A 69 -2.91 -5.77 -0.50
CA LEU A 69 -2.97 -4.56 0.33
C LEU A 69 -4.40 -4.26 0.78
N LEU A 70 -5.36 -4.26 -0.15
CA LEU A 70 -6.75 -3.96 0.19
C LEU A 70 -7.32 -4.97 1.17
N LYS A 71 -7.00 -6.27 1.00
CA LYS A 71 -7.40 -7.32 1.94
C LYS A 71 -6.77 -7.15 3.33
N GLU A 72 -5.50 -6.78 3.41
CA GLU A 72 -4.83 -6.48 4.68
C GLU A 72 -5.51 -5.30 5.38
N LEU A 73 -5.78 -4.21 4.67
CA LEU A 73 -6.45 -3.03 5.24
C LEU A 73 -7.88 -3.34 5.70
N GLN A 74 -8.62 -4.13 4.92
CA GLN A 74 -9.97 -4.59 5.29
C GLN A 74 -9.94 -5.50 6.52
N MET A 75 -8.99 -6.43 6.58
CA MET A 75 -8.80 -7.28 7.75
C MET A 75 -8.49 -6.45 9.00
N ILE A 76 -7.61 -5.47 8.89
CA ILE A 76 -7.28 -4.56 10.00
C ILE A 76 -8.54 -3.80 10.44
N ALA A 77 -9.32 -3.27 9.50
CA ALA A 77 -10.57 -2.57 9.80
C ALA A 77 -11.55 -3.46 10.58
N LEU A 78 -11.74 -4.71 10.14
CA LEU A 78 -12.60 -5.68 10.82
C LEU A 78 -12.08 -6.03 12.22
N LEU A 79 -10.77 -6.27 12.34
CA LEU A 79 -10.16 -6.57 13.64
C LEU A 79 -10.31 -5.40 14.62
N GLN A 80 -10.21 -4.17 14.16
CA GLN A 80 -10.44 -2.99 14.99
C GLN A 80 -11.88 -2.88 15.49
N GLN A 81 -12.88 -3.30 14.67
CA GLN A 81 -14.29 -3.29 15.07
C GLN A 81 -14.63 -4.37 16.09
N VAL A 82 -13.99 -5.54 16.01
CA VAL A 82 -14.29 -6.69 16.87
C VAL A 82 -13.27 -6.89 17.98
N ALA A 83 -12.31 -5.97 18.13
CA ALA A 83 -11.22 -6.09 19.09
C ALA A 83 -11.75 -6.17 20.53
N ASP A 84 -11.47 -7.29 21.20
CA ASP A 84 -11.70 -7.41 22.64
C ASP A 84 -10.54 -6.76 23.38
N LEU A 85 -10.81 -5.62 24.00
CA LEU A 85 -9.84 -4.86 24.78
C LEU A 85 -9.38 -5.56 26.07
N GLY A 86 -10.07 -6.64 26.47
CA GLY A 86 -9.66 -7.50 27.58
C GLY A 86 -8.47 -8.41 27.24
N HIS A 87 -8.20 -8.64 25.95
CA HIS A 87 -7.09 -9.46 25.46
C HIS A 87 -5.95 -8.63 24.87
N CYS A 88 -4.70 -9.08 25.11
CA CYS A 88 -3.50 -8.40 24.59
C CYS A 88 -3.53 -8.22 23.07
N GLU A 89 -3.93 -9.26 22.33
CA GLU A 89 -4.04 -9.20 20.87
C GLU A 89 -5.07 -8.15 20.42
N GLY A 90 -6.25 -8.11 21.04
CA GLY A 90 -7.28 -7.10 20.74
C GLY A 90 -6.76 -5.68 20.95
N GLN A 91 -6.00 -5.46 22.04
CA GLN A 91 -5.39 -4.16 22.30
C GLN A 91 -4.35 -3.74 21.25
N LEU A 92 -3.59 -4.68 20.66
CA LEU A 92 -2.64 -4.39 19.59
C LEU A 92 -3.36 -3.83 18.36
N TRP A 93 -4.43 -4.50 17.92
CA TRP A 93 -5.22 -4.07 16.76
C TRP A 93 -5.96 -2.76 17.01
N ALA A 94 -6.57 -2.60 18.18
CA ALA A 94 -7.31 -1.39 18.54
C ALA A 94 -6.41 -0.14 18.61
N ARG A 95 -5.15 -0.29 19.00
CA ARG A 95 -4.19 0.82 19.12
C ARG A 95 -3.54 1.21 17.79
N MET A 96 -3.64 0.37 16.77
CA MET A 96 -3.02 0.62 15.48
C MET A 96 -3.61 1.85 14.80
N ARG A 97 -2.74 2.75 14.37
CA ARG A 97 -3.10 3.96 13.63
C ARG A 97 -2.49 3.91 12.24
N MET A 98 -3.36 3.88 11.24
CA MET A 98 -2.94 3.87 9.85
C MET A 98 -2.91 5.27 9.26
N HIS A 99 -1.87 5.52 8.48
CA HIS A 99 -1.67 6.72 7.70
C HIS A 99 -1.33 6.33 6.26
N ARG A 100 -1.56 7.22 5.29
CA ARG A 100 -1.23 6.98 3.89
C ARG A 100 -0.62 8.22 3.25
N ILE A 101 0.51 8.00 2.58
CA ILE A 101 1.12 8.95 1.65
C ILE A 101 0.86 8.41 0.25
N GLU A 102 0.24 9.23 -0.60
CA GLU A 102 -0.05 8.90 -1.99
C GLU A 102 0.12 10.14 -2.87
N SER A 103 0.30 9.95 -4.16
CA SER A 103 0.37 11.04 -5.14
C SER A 103 -0.52 10.76 -6.34
N ASP A 104 -1.26 11.78 -6.74
CA ASP A 104 -2.07 11.77 -7.96
C ASP A 104 -1.22 11.67 -9.24
N TYR A 105 0.04 12.08 -9.19
CA TYR A 105 0.99 11.96 -10.29
C TYR A 105 1.13 10.52 -10.77
N LEU A 106 1.05 9.54 -9.86
CA LEU A 106 1.13 8.13 -10.21
C LEU A 106 -0.04 7.65 -11.09
N ASN A 107 -1.16 8.38 -11.12
CA ASN A 107 -2.28 8.10 -12.01
C ASN A 107 -1.97 8.41 -13.49
N GLU A 108 -1.03 9.31 -13.75
CA GLU A 108 -0.62 9.69 -15.10
C GLU A 108 0.44 8.73 -15.68
N LEU A 109 1.07 7.91 -14.83
CA LEU A 109 2.09 6.95 -15.22
C LEU A 109 1.46 5.65 -15.72
N ASP A 110 2.02 5.11 -16.80
CA ASP A 110 1.67 3.79 -17.32
C ASP A 110 2.69 2.72 -16.86
N TYR A 111 2.48 1.48 -17.33
CA TYR A 111 3.42 0.40 -17.03
C TYR A 111 4.81 0.63 -17.63
N ALA A 112 4.88 1.25 -18.81
CA ALA A 112 6.16 1.54 -19.48
C ALA A 112 6.99 2.53 -18.66
N SER A 113 6.35 3.50 -18.02
CA SER A 113 6.99 4.48 -17.13
C SER A 113 7.73 3.81 -15.96
N LYS A 114 7.23 2.68 -15.46
CA LYS A 114 7.89 1.91 -14.38
C LYS A 114 9.19 1.25 -14.81
N MET A 115 9.41 1.09 -16.11
CA MET A 115 10.64 0.51 -16.69
C MET A 115 11.61 1.59 -17.14
N ASN A 116 11.27 2.86 -17.01
CA ASN A 116 12.13 3.97 -17.38
C ASN A 116 13.20 4.20 -16.28
N ALA A 117 14.44 3.79 -16.57
CA ALA A 117 15.58 3.97 -15.69
C ALA A 117 16.40 5.24 -16.01
N GLU A 118 15.89 6.15 -16.84
CA GLU A 118 16.56 7.42 -17.12
C GLU A 118 16.64 8.28 -15.85
N TRP A 119 17.80 8.92 -15.67
CA TRP A 119 18.04 9.73 -14.47
C TRP A 119 17.01 10.85 -14.29
N ALA A 120 16.58 11.47 -15.38
CA ALA A 120 15.54 12.49 -15.36
C ALA A 120 14.19 11.96 -14.81
N ALA A 121 13.78 10.75 -15.20
CA ALA A 121 12.56 10.10 -14.71
C ALA A 121 12.67 9.74 -13.22
N LEU A 122 13.82 9.21 -12.81
CA LEU A 122 14.07 8.86 -11.40
C LEU A 122 14.06 10.10 -10.49
N THR A 123 14.66 11.20 -10.95
CA THR A 123 14.68 12.47 -10.20
C THR A 123 13.28 13.09 -10.14
N ALA A 124 12.48 13.02 -11.19
CA ALA A 124 11.09 13.49 -11.18
C ALA A 124 10.23 12.69 -10.18
N LEU A 125 10.39 11.37 -10.13
CA LEU A 125 9.71 10.51 -9.14
C LEU A 125 10.14 10.82 -7.71
N ARG A 126 11.44 11.07 -7.49
CA ARG A 126 11.96 11.50 -6.18
C ARG A 126 11.31 12.81 -5.74
N ASP A 127 11.30 13.80 -6.61
CA ASP A 127 10.79 15.14 -6.29
C ASP A 127 9.28 15.09 -6.01
N GLU A 128 8.54 14.27 -6.75
CA GLU A 128 7.12 14.03 -6.45
C GLU A 128 6.92 13.30 -5.12
N GLY A 129 7.77 12.34 -4.80
CA GLY A 129 7.75 11.67 -3.49
C GLY A 129 7.99 12.62 -2.33
N ILE A 130 8.96 13.54 -2.45
CA ILE A 130 9.23 14.59 -1.46
C ILE A 130 7.98 15.47 -1.29
N LYS A 131 7.41 15.96 -2.39
CA LYS A 131 6.22 16.79 -2.37
C LYS A 131 5.03 16.09 -1.70
N ALA A 132 4.79 14.82 -2.01
CA ALA A 132 3.72 14.04 -1.38
C ALA A 132 3.94 13.88 0.13
N ALA A 133 5.18 13.64 0.56
CA ALA A 133 5.53 13.53 1.97
C ALA A 133 5.37 14.88 2.70
N ASP A 134 5.83 15.97 2.12
CA ASP A 134 5.68 17.33 2.68
C ASP A 134 4.20 17.72 2.82
N THR A 135 3.40 17.41 1.81
CA THR A 135 1.93 17.62 1.86
C THR A 135 1.30 16.83 3.00
N PHE A 136 1.65 15.54 3.11
CA PHE A 136 1.15 14.70 4.20
C PHE A 136 1.55 15.25 5.57
N LEU A 137 2.81 15.64 5.75
CA LEU A 137 3.31 16.18 7.02
C LEU A 137 2.63 17.49 7.39
N ALA A 138 2.44 18.39 6.42
CA ALA A 138 1.77 19.68 6.63
C ALA A 138 0.28 19.49 7.01
N GLU A 139 -0.44 18.60 6.32
CA GLU A 139 -1.88 18.43 6.50
C GLU A 139 -2.24 17.45 7.62
N LYS A 140 -1.50 16.35 7.72
CA LYS A 140 -1.83 15.18 8.55
C LYS A 140 -0.76 14.80 9.58
N GLY A 141 0.43 15.41 9.53
CA GLY A 141 1.52 15.10 10.46
C GLY A 141 1.15 15.28 11.93
N HIS A 142 0.27 16.22 12.23
CA HIS A 142 -0.24 16.44 13.59
C HIS A 142 -1.11 15.31 14.14
N HIS A 143 -1.52 14.34 13.31
CA HIS A 143 -2.23 13.12 13.72
C HIS A 143 -1.27 12.02 14.24
N LEU A 144 -0.01 12.03 13.81
CA LEU A 144 0.97 11.03 14.23
C LEU A 144 1.07 10.98 15.76
N GLY A 145 1.10 9.79 16.30
CA GLY A 145 1.09 9.53 17.74
C GLY A 145 -0.25 9.73 18.43
N LYS A 146 -1.27 10.25 17.75
CA LYS A 146 -2.56 10.63 18.37
C LYS A 146 -3.75 9.85 17.81
N ARG A 147 -3.92 9.83 16.48
CA ARG A 147 -5.05 9.18 15.82
C ARG A 147 -4.71 8.77 14.39
N ALA A 148 -5.42 7.79 13.84
CA ALA A 148 -5.31 7.45 12.42
C ALA A 148 -5.69 8.65 11.52
N SER A 149 -5.03 8.78 10.36
CA SER A 149 -5.39 9.73 9.31
C SER A 149 -5.93 9.03 8.05
N LEU A 150 -5.90 7.70 8.02
CA LEU A 150 -6.55 6.87 7.02
C LEU A 150 -7.82 6.29 7.63
N ASP A 151 -8.96 6.57 7.02
CA ASP A 151 -10.24 5.95 7.40
C ASP A 151 -10.34 4.55 6.80
N LEU A 152 -10.17 3.54 7.65
CA LEU A 152 -10.29 2.15 7.24
C LEU A 152 -11.75 1.70 7.13
N SER A 153 -12.68 2.34 7.82
CA SER A 153 -14.11 1.97 7.81
C SER A 153 -14.70 2.19 6.42
N ALA A 154 -14.31 3.25 5.74
CA ALA A 154 -14.73 3.53 4.37
C ALA A 154 -14.32 2.43 3.36
N LEU A 155 -13.33 1.59 3.69
CA LEU A 155 -12.94 0.45 2.86
C LEU A 155 -13.91 -0.74 2.99
N LEU A 156 -14.68 -0.80 4.07
CA LEU A 156 -15.68 -1.86 4.30
C LEU A 156 -17.02 -1.51 3.64
N GLU A 157 -17.33 -0.22 3.52
CA GLU A 157 -18.59 0.25 2.94
C GLU A 157 -18.64 0.12 1.40
N GLY A 158 -17.49 -0.02 0.74
CA GLY A 158 -17.37 -0.14 -0.71
C GLY A 158 -17.38 -1.57 -1.25
N MET A 159 -17.81 -2.54 -0.46
CA MET A 159 -17.93 -3.96 -0.86
C MET A 159 -19.34 -4.35 -1.23
#